data_ee744acb995143f869fe5a2ad400674a
#
_entry.id   ee744acb995143f869fe5a2ad400674a
#
_cell.length_a   1.000
_cell.length_b   1.000
_cell.length_c   1.000
_cell.angle_alpha   90.00
_cell.angle_beta   90.00
_cell.angle_gamma   90.00
#
_symmetry.space_group_name_H-M   'P 1'
#
loop_
_entity.id
_entity.type
_entity.pdbx_description
1 polymer ?
#
loop_
_entity_poly.entity_id
_entity_poly.type
_entity_poly.pdbx_seq_one_letter_code
_entity_poly.pdbx_strand_id
1 'polypeptide(L)'
;MKKLACAVALALGCSTVSGLAADLDKKMPVKAPAMAPMSPWDIAFGAALMSDYNFRGITQSNHKPSVAAYFEPRYNFNDSLQGYVGVAGESISFPNRAAAEIDFYGGIRPTFGKLALDFGFWEYWYPGGQCFNDPAFFGADCLGFLPNGNVIKKDLSFWEIYGKATYTLNDQFSFGGSVFYSPSVLNSGADGTYLAGTAKYVLPTVLPNGIGWFVSADVGHWFLGTTDSFYGIPAFPGGIPFKSYTNWDVGVAFTWKQFTLDLRYFDTDLNKGDCNAFTSDHTASGFSNVTSINPTGVGSNWCGATFIAKLSVDLTKDNLK
;
A
#
# COMPACT_ATOMS: atom_id res chain seq x y z
N MET A 1 7.16 -38.28 25.75
CA MET A 1 7.73 -37.10 25.05
C MET A 1 7.03 -37.00 23.70
N LYS A 2 5.93 -36.24 23.64
CA LYS A 2 5.12 -36.05 22.44
C LYS A 2 5.69 -34.86 21.66
N LYS A 3 6.13 -35.09 20.44
CA LYS A 3 6.60 -34.04 19.55
C LYS A 3 5.39 -33.20 19.13
N LEU A 4 5.31 -31.97 19.62
CA LEU A 4 4.38 -30.95 19.17
C LEU A 4 4.93 -30.41 17.85
N ALA A 5 4.34 -30.82 16.74
CA ALA A 5 4.60 -30.15 15.46
C ALA A 5 3.75 -28.88 15.43
N CYS A 6 4.36 -27.74 15.77
CA CYS A 6 3.76 -26.42 15.56
C CYS A 6 3.84 -26.10 14.07
N ALA A 7 2.72 -26.20 13.38
CA ALA A 7 2.55 -25.57 12.08
C ALA A 7 2.31 -24.05 12.34
N VAL A 8 3.37 -23.25 12.19
CA VAL A 8 3.29 -21.80 12.30
C VAL A 8 2.68 -21.28 11.00
N ALA A 9 1.43 -20.88 11.04
CA ALA A 9 0.81 -20.11 9.97
C ALA A 9 1.35 -18.67 10.04
N LEU A 10 2.12 -18.30 9.01
CA LEU A 10 2.69 -16.96 8.90
C LEU A 10 1.60 -15.95 8.52
N ALA A 11 1.26 -15.09 9.44
CA ALA A 11 0.59 -13.83 9.12
C ALA A 11 1.64 -12.87 8.54
N LEU A 12 1.58 -12.65 7.23
CA LEU A 12 2.37 -11.63 6.54
C LEU A 12 1.73 -10.27 6.74
N GLY A 13 1.97 -9.66 7.90
CA GLY A 13 1.64 -8.27 8.12
C GLY A 13 2.71 -7.38 7.52
N CYS A 14 2.59 -7.00 6.28
CA CYS A 14 3.34 -5.89 5.72
C CYS A 14 2.35 -4.75 5.47
N SER A 15 2.23 -3.87 6.42
CA SER A 15 1.21 -2.83 6.48
C SER A 15 1.66 -1.51 5.89
N THR A 16 2.38 -1.51 4.77
CA THR A 16 2.70 -0.26 4.05
C THR A 16 2.51 -0.37 2.56
N VAL A 17 1.97 -1.47 2.12
CA VAL A 17 1.47 -1.49 0.77
C VAL A 17 -0.02 -1.32 0.86
N SER A 18 -0.49 -0.26 0.32
CA SER A 18 -1.89 0.10 0.17
C SER A 18 -2.63 -0.83 -0.78
N GLY A 19 -2.21 -2.01 -0.92
CA GLY A 19 -3.03 -3.08 -1.42
C GLY A 19 -3.57 -3.83 -0.21
N LEU A 20 -4.80 -4.21 -0.20
CA LEU A 20 -5.39 -5.19 0.70
C LEU A 20 -4.72 -6.56 0.50
N ALA A 21 -3.37 -6.61 0.57
CA ALA A 21 -2.69 -7.87 0.63
C ALA A 21 -3.07 -8.50 1.97
N ALA A 22 -3.96 -9.47 1.88
CA ALA A 22 -4.59 -10.16 2.98
C ALA A 22 -3.62 -10.48 4.11
N ASP A 23 -3.78 -9.79 5.23
CA ASP A 23 -3.20 -10.16 6.50
C ASP A 23 -4.07 -11.32 7.05
N LEU A 24 -3.80 -12.53 6.55
CA LEU A 24 -4.54 -13.73 6.91
C LEU A 24 -3.99 -14.28 8.22
N ASP A 25 -4.56 -13.84 9.33
CA ASP A 25 -4.45 -14.54 10.60
C ASP A 25 -5.12 -15.92 10.49
N LYS A 26 -4.36 -16.94 10.12
CA LYS A 26 -4.80 -18.31 10.30
C LYS A 26 -4.81 -18.64 11.79
N LYS A 27 -5.99 -18.66 12.40
CA LYS A 27 -6.16 -19.36 13.66
C LYS A 27 -5.86 -20.84 13.44
N MET A 28 -4.87 -21.38 14.16
CA MET A 28 -4.55 -22.80 14.11
C MET A 28 -5.73 -23.64 14.61
N PRO A 29 -6.17 -24.68 13.90
CA PRO A 29 -7.09 -25.66 14.44
C PRO A 29 -6.35 -26.54 15.44
N VAL A 30 -6.92 -26.66 16.63
CA VAL A 30 -6.52 -27.65 17.63
C VAL A 30 -6.90 -29.03 17.10
N LYS A 31 -5.88 -29.86 16.86
CA LYS A 31 -5.92 -31.29 16.52
C LYS A 31 -6.41 -31.63 15.12
N ALA A 32 -5.45 -31.94 14.26
CA ALA A 32 -5.71 -32.43 12.92
C ALA A 32 -6.38 -33.83 12.95
N PRO A 33 -7.54 -34.00 12.31
CA PRO A 33 -7.92 -35.29 11.73
C PRO A 33 -6.95 -35.63 10.59
N ALA A 34 -6.84 -36.91 10.22
CA ALA A 34 -6.03 -37.33 9.09
C ALA A 34 -6.29 -36.43 7.88
N MET A 35 -5.22 -35.83 7.38
CA MET A 35 -5.31 -34.80 6.33
C MET A 35 -6.00 -35.39 5.10
N ALA A 36 -7.19 -34.91 4.79
CA ALA A 36 -7.68 -35.00 3.42
C ALA A 36 -6.67 -34.30 2.49
N PRO A 37 -6.43 -34.80 1.27
CA PRO A 37 -5.50 -34.17 0.37
C PRO A 37 -5.86 -32.69 0.22
N MET A 38 -4.96 -31.80 0.58
CA MET A 38 -5.19 -30.35 0.48
C MET A 38 -5.47 -30.04 -0.99
N SER A 39 -6.59 -29.39 -1.26
CA SER A 39 -6.82 -28.84 -2.59
C SER A 39 -5.65 -27.89 -2.90
N PRO A 40 -4.98 -28.06 -4.04
CA PRO A 40 -3.91 -27.13 -4.42
C PRO A 40 -4.42 -25.70 -4.62
N TRP A 41 -5.72 -25.56 -4.86
CA TRP A 41 -6.37 -24.26 -5.04
C TRP A 41 -6.91 -23.69 -3.72
N ASP A 42 -6.57 -22.44 -3.47
CA ASP A 42 -7.10 -21.59 -2.43
C ASP A 42 -7.55 -20.26 -3.02
N ILE A 43 -8.37 -19.50 -2.28
CA ILE A 43 -8.77 -18.14 -2.62
C ILE A 43 -8.72 -17.28 -1.37
N ALA A 44 -8.35 -16.02 -1.56
CA ALA A 44 -8.56 -14.97 -0.56
C ALA A 44 -9.34 -13.82 -1.19
N PHE A 45 -10.19 -13.20 -0.41
CA PHE A 45 -10.92 -12.02 -0.81
C PHE A 45 -11.33 -11.23 0.43
N GLY A 46 -11.49 -9.94 0.27
CA GLY A 46 -11.85 -9.09 1.39
C GLY A 46 -12.27 -7.70 0.96
N ALA A 47 -12.66 -6.92 1.95
CA ALA A 47 -13.03 -5.53 1.76
C ALA A 47 -12.63 -4.72 2.99
N ALA A 48 -12.43 -3.42 2.79
CA ALA A 48 -12.18 -2.48 3.87
C ALA A 48 -12.94 -1.17 3.68
N LEU A 49 -13.25 -0.55 4.82
CA LEU A 49 -13.68 0.83 4.92
C LEU A 49 -12.63 1.56 5.77
N MET A 50 -12.12 2.66 5.28
CA MET A 50 -11.08 3.44 5.96
C MET A 50 -11.44 4.92 5.98
N SER A 51 -11.01 5.63 7.02
CA SER A 51 -11.26 7.07 7.15
C SER A 51 -10.43 7.90 6.16
N ASP A 52 -9.30 7.35 5.70
CA ASP A 52 -8.43 7.89 4.68
C ASP A 52 -7.64 6.75 4.04
N TYR A 53 -7.39 6.80 2.75
CA TYR A 53 -6.52 5.87 2.05
C TYR A 53 -5.11 6.46 1.98
N ASN A 54 -4.15 5.83 2.63
CA ASN A 54 -2.76 6.29 2.70
C ASN A 54 -1.82 5.31 2.00
N PHE A 55 -0.98 5.82 1.10
CA PHE A 55 0.06 5.09 0.41
C PHE A 55 1.42 5.72 0.69
N ARG A 56 2.29 4.99 1.39
CA ARG A 56 3.66 5.44 1.74
C ARG A 56 3.67 6.84 2.39
N GLY A 57 2.75 7.07 3.33
CA GLY A 57 2.65 8.34 4.05
C GLY A 57 1.86 9.45 3.33
N ILE A 58 1.26 9.16 2.16
CA ILE A 58 0.54 10.14 1.35
C ILE A 58 -0.92 9.71 1.17
N THR A 59 -1.85 10.61 1.47
CA THR A 59 -3.27 10.34 1.23
C THR A 59 -3.55 10.19 -0.27
N GLN A 60 -4.32 9.19 -0.61
CA GLN A 60 -4.81 8.94 -1.97
C GLN A 60 -6.27 9.35 -2.12
N SER A 61 -6.97 9.54 -1.01
CA SER A 61 -8.39 9.92 -0.98
C SER A 61 -8.64 11.36 -0.51
N ASN A 62 -7.59 12.20 -0.45
CA ASN A 62 -7.68 13.58 0.00
C ASN A 62 -8.28 13.70 1.41
N HIS A 63 -7.79 12.86 2.35
CA HIS A 63 -8.27 12.76 3.73
C HIS A 63 -9.78 12.49 3.87
N LYS A 64 -10.37 11.81 2.87
CA LYS A 64 -11.78 11.41 2.88
C LYS A 64 -11.92 9.90 3.04
N PRO A 65 -13.07 9.45 3.54
CA PRO A 65 -13.34 8.02 3.61
C PRO A 65 -13.16 7.31 2.27
N SER A 66 -12.52 6.17 2.31
CA SER A 66 -12.27 5.31 1.15
C SER A 66 -12.72 3.89 1.43
N VAL A 67 -13.10 3.19 0.37
CA VAL A 67 -13.42 1.77 0.36
C VAL A 67 -12.43 1.04 -0.51
N ALA A 68 -12.15 -0.22 -0.15
CA ALA A 68 -11.30 -1.09 -0.91
C ALA A 68 -11.85 -2.51 -0.91
N ALA A 69 -11.54 -3.28 -1.96
CA ALA A 69 -11.86 -4.70 -2.03
C ALA A 69 -10.80 -5.43 -2.86
N TYR A 70 -10.61 -6.73 -2.61
CA TYR A 70 -9.70 -7.55 -3.38
C TYR A 70 -10.21 -8.97 -3.58
N PHE A 71 -9.66 -9.64 -4.61
CA PHE A 71 -9.83 -11.05 -4.88
C PHE A 71 -8.51 -11.66 -5.35
N GLU A 72 -8.04 -12.72 -4.69
CA GLU A 72 -6.74 -13.35 -4.92
C GLU A 72 -6.88 -14.89 -5.00
N PRO A 73 -6.99 -15.49 -6.17
CA PRO A 73 -6.77 -16.92 -6.37
C PRO A 73 -5.31 -17.30 -6.13
N ARG A 74 -5.13 -18.45 -5.49
CA ARG A 74 -3.84 -19.00 -5.07
C ARG A 74 -3.70 -20.44 -5.51
N TYR A 75 -2.48 -20.83 -5.83
CA TYR A 75 -2.13 -22.22 -6.14
C TYR A 75 -0.95 -22.68 -5.28
N ASN A 76 -1.17 -23.68 -4.44
CA ASN A 76 -0.14 -24.29 -3.62
C ASN A 76 0.56 -25.39 -4.42
N PHE A 77 1.76 -25.13 -4.93
CA PHE A 77 2.58 -26.11 -5.65
C PHE A 77 3.03 -27.23 -4.70
N ASN A 78 3.36 -26.84 -3.47
CA ASN A 78 3.70 -27.71 -2.35
C ASN A 78 3.57 -26.95 -1.04
N ASP A 79 3.94 -27.55 0.10
CA ASP A 79 3.85 -26.96 1.44
C ASP A 79 4.72 -25.69 1.65
N SER A 80 5.65 -25.45 0.74
CA SER A 80 6.64 -24.36 0.86
C SER A 80 6.59 -23.36 -0.29
N LEU A 81 5.74 -23.57 -1.29
CA LEU A 81 5.67 -22.69 -2.46
C LEU A 81 4.21 -22.49 -2.89
N GLN A 82 3.77 -21.24 -2.88
CA GLN A 82 2.48 -20.80 -3.37
C GLN A 82 2.68 -19.79 -4.50
N GLY A 83 1.90 -19.92 -5.58
CA GLY A 83 1.72 -18.89 -6.59
C GLY A 83 0.37 -18.20 -6.40
N TYR A 84 0.27 -16.95 -6.81
CA TYR A 84 -0.96 -16.18 -6.72
C TYR A 84 -1.06 -15.13 -7.84
N VAL A 85 -2.28 -14.77 -8.14
CA VAL A 85 -2.63 -13.58 -8.91
C VAL A 85 -3.79 -12.88 -8.21
N GLY A 86 -3.93 -11.59 -8.36
CA GLY A 86 -5.00 -10.86 -7.70
C GLY A 86 -5.43 -9.62 -8.45
N VAL A 87 -6.58 -9.15 -8.07
CA VAL A 87 -7.12 -7.85 -8.44
C VAL A 87 -7.61 -7.16 -7.16
N ALA A 88 -7.31 -5.87 -7.04
CA ALA A 88 -7.86 -5.03 -5.99
C ALA A 88 -8.43 -3.75 -6.58
N GLY A 89 -9.17 -3.00 -5.78
CA GLY A 89 -9.67 -1.69 -6.19
C GLY A 89 -9.96 -0.82 -4.99
N GLU A 90 -9.60 0.45 -5.12
CA GLU A 90 -9.71 1.48 -4.09
C GLU A 90 -10.38 2.74 -4.63
N SER A 91 -11.19 3.38 -3.80
CA SER A 91 -11.70 4.70 -4.11
C SER A 91 -10.65 5.77 -3.79
N ILE A 92 -10.39 6.64 -4.75
CA ILE A 92 -9.34 7.66 -4.70
C ILE A 92 -9.88 9.06 -5.01
N SER A 93 -9.03 10.08 -4.80
CA SER A 93 -9.33 11.47 -5.16
C SER A 93 -8.08 12.14 -5.73
N PHE A 94 -7.75 11.80 -6.97
CA PHE A 94 -6.55 12.29 -7.65
C PHE A 94 -6.80 13.57 -8.47
N PRO A 95 -5.73 14.36 -8.72
CA PRO A 95 -5.84 15.58 -9.52
C PRO A 95 -6.29 15.34 -10.98
N ASN A 96 -5.96 14.19 -11.55
CA ASN A 96 -6.41 13.78 -12.90
C ASN A 96 -7.83 13.21 -12.93
N ARG A 97 -8.55 13.23 -11.80
CA ARG A 97 -9.94 12.75 -11.67
C ARG A 97 -10.13 11.29 -12.10
N ALA A 98 -9.12 10.45 -11.97
CA ALA A 98 -9.28 9.02 -12.17
C ALA A 98 -10.42 8.47 -11.29
N ALA A 99 -11.21 7.55 -11.86
CA ALA A 99 -12.43 7.05 -11.22
C ALA A 99 -12.14 6.16 -10.02
N ALA A 100 -11.05 5.42 -10.07
CA ALA A 100 -10.59 4.51 -9.02
C ALA A 100 -9.10 4.18 -9.24
N GLU A 101 -8.48 3.57 -8.23
CA GLU A 101 -7.29 2.73 -8.40
C GLU A 101 -7.75 1.29 -8.58
N ILE A 102 -7.23 0.63 -9.60
CA ILE A 102 -7.44 -0.81 -9.84
C ILE A 102 -6.08 -1.45 -9.96
N ASP A 103 -5.83 -2.41 -9.09
CA ASP A 103 -4.56 -3.10 -9.03
C ASP A 103 -4.64 -4.48 -9.66
N PHE A 104 -3.64 -4.83 -10.46
CA PHE A 104 -3.41 -6.20 -10.91
C PHE A 104 -2.05 -6.65 -10.39
N TYR A 105 -2.03 -7.76 -9.68
CA TYR A 105 -0.79 -8.23 -9.08
C TYR A 105 -0.65 -9.74 -9.13
N GLY A 106 0.57 -10.21 -8.97
CA GLY A 106 0.85 -11.64 -8.91
C GLY A 106 2.29 -11.93 -8.57
N GLY A 107 2.52 -13.16 -8.13
CA GLY A 107 3.85 -13.54 -7.68
C GLY A 107 3.95 -14.96 -7.14
N ILE A 108 5.05 -15.22 -6.45
CA ILE A 108 5.33 -16.48 -5.76
C ILE A 108 5.72 -16.22 -4.31
N ARG A 109 5.26 -17.08 -3.42
CA ARG A 109 5.53 -17.04 -1.98
C ARG A 109 6.26 -18.31 -1.53
N PRO A 110 7.60 -18.36 -1.60
CA PRO A 110 8.38 -19.44 -1.00
C PRO A 110 8.51 -19.23 0.52
N THR A 111 8.40 -20.35 1.27
CA THR A 111 8.51 -20.35 2.73
C THR A 111 9.57 -21.34 3.20
N PHE A 112 10.47 -20.90 4.09
CA PHE A 112 11.59 -21.66 4.62
C PHE A 112 11.57 -21.63 6.15
N GLY A 113 10.80 -22.53 6.75
CA GLY A 113 10.62 -22.56 8.21
C GLY A 113 9.97 -21.27 8.72
N LYS A 114 10.74 -20.43 9.40
CA LYS A 114 10.29 -19.16 9.96
C LYS A 114 10.41 -17.97 9.00
N LEU A 115 11.02 -18.17 7.85
CA LEU A 115 11.22 -17.16 6.81
C LEU A 115 10.19 -17.34 5.70
N ALA A 116 9.37 -16.36 5.47
CA ALA A 116 8.51 -16.25 4.29
C ALA A 116 9.05 -15.18 3.37
N LEU A 117 9.08 -15.48 2.09
CA LEU A 117 9.43 -14.52 1.03
C LEU A 117 8.23 -14.32 0.12
N ASP A 118 8.19 -13.18 -0.57
CA ASP A 118 7.19 -12.87 -1.58
C ASP A 118 7.85 -12.05 -2.68
N PHE A 119 7.84 -12.58 -3.91
CA PHE A 119 8.38 -11.90 -5.09
C PHE A 119 7.27 -11.75 -6.11
N GLY A 120 7.08 -10.55 -6.61
CA GLY A 120 5.97 -10.30 -7.50
C GLY A 120 6.06 -9.02 -8.30
N PHE A 121 4.97 -8.79 -9.00
CA PHE A 121 4.71 -7.65 -9.85
C PHE A 121 3.39 -7.04 -9.41
N TRP A 122 3.30 -5.69 -9.48
CA TRP A 122 2.11 -4.92 -9.14
C TRP A 122 1.90 -3.83 -10.17
N GLU A 123 0.73 -3.80 -10.79
CA GLU A 123 0.28 -2.75 -11.71
C GLU A 123 -0.79 -1.92 -11.00
N TYR A 124 -0.60 -0.62 -10.97
CA TYR A 124 -1.55 0.38 -10.50
C TYR A 124 -2.19 1.03 -11.72
N TRP A 125 -3.44 0.71 -11.98
CA TRP A 125 -4.19 1.27 -13.10
C TRP A 125 -5.20 2.29 -12.63
N TYR A 126 -5.13 3.49 -13.21
CA TYR A 126 -6.00 4.62 -12.86
C TYR A 126 -6.97 4.94 -14.01
N PRO A 127 -8.09 4.21 -14.16
CA PRO A 127 -9.04 4.39 -15.26
C PRO A 127 -9.77 5.72 -15.19
N GLY A 128 -10.13 6.25 -16.38
CA GLY A 128 -10.97 7.43 -16.50
C GLY A 128 -10.27 8.75 -16.20
N GLY A 129 -8.93 8.76 -16.14
CA GLY A 129 -8.17 9.99 -15.96
C GLY A 129 -8.49 11.05 -17.00
N GLN A 130 -8.58 12.31 -16.57
CA GLN A 130 -9.00 13.47 -17.36
C GLN A 130 -8.06 14.64 -17.09
N CYS A 131 -8.07 15.62 -17.99
CA CYS A 131 -7.45 16.90 -17.73
C CYS A 131 -8.27 17.71 -16.71
N PHE A 132 -7.61 18.40 -15.80
CA PHE A 132 -8.27 19.05 -14.68
C PHE A 132 -9.24 20.17 -15.13
N ASN A 133 -8.84 21.01 -16.06
CA ASN A 133 -9.54 22.26 -16.36
C ASN A 133 -10.49 22.21 -17.55
N ASP A 134 -10.21 21.52 -18.62
CA ASP A 134 -11.13 21.32 -19.76
C ASP A 134 -10.55 20.27 -20.72
N PRO A 135 -11.22 19.13 -20.90
CA PRO A 135 -10.77 18.12 -21.85
C PRO A 135 -10.81 18.58 -23.32
N ALA A 136 -11.60 19.59 -23.66
CA ALA A 136 -11.71 20.09 -25.04
C ALA A 136 -10.56 21.02 -25.44
N PHE A 137 -9.87 21.62 -24.48
CA PHE A 137 -8.84 22.64 -24.74
C PHE A 137 -7.41 22.13 -24.79
N PHE A 138 -7.13 20.95 -24.21
CA PHE A 138 -5.78 20.52 -23.89
C PHE A 138 -5.44 19.13 -24.42
N GLY A 139 -5.69 18.78 -25.61
CA GLY A 139 -5.15 17.57 -26.25
C GLY A 139 -4.88 16.36 -25.33
N ALA A 140 -4.07 15.41 -25.76
CA ALA A 140 -3.79 14.20 -25.01
C ALA A 140 -2.99 14.44 -23.69
N ASP A 141 -2.25 15.54 -23.59
CA ASP A 141 -1.23 15.74 -22.56
C ASP A 141 -1.56 16.81 -21.49
N CYS A 142 -2.81 17.25 -21.41
CA CYS A 142 -3.29 18.14 -20.34
C CYS A 142 -2.37 19.37 -20.08
N LEU A 143 -2.07 20.16 -21.10
CA LEU A 143 -1.15 21.32 -21.00
C LEU A 143 -1.65 22.47 -20.09
N GLY A 144 -2.71 22.29 -19.32
CA GLY A 144 -3.24 23.27 -18.38
C GLY A 144 -2.72 23.13 -16.97
N PHE A 145 -2.56 24.26 -16.28
CA PHE A 145 -2.16 24.27 -14.90
C PHE A 145 -3.31 23.93 -13.96
N LEU A 146 -3.02 23.18 -12.91
CA LEU A 146 -3.88 23.04 -11.74
C LEU A 146 -4.01 24.37 -10.98
N PRO A 147 -5.02 24.56 -10.11
CA PRO A 147 -5.12 25.76 -9.28
C PRO A 147 -3.89 26.06 -8.44
N ASN A 148 -3.11 25.04 -8.07
CA ASN A 148 -1.85 25.15 -7.34
C ASN A 148 -0.63 25.50 -8.20
N GLY A 149 -0.81 25.68 -9.52
CA GLY A 149 0.27 25.98 -10.47
C GLY A 149 1.03 24.78 -11.01
N ASN A 150 0.73 23.56 -10.55
CA ASN A 150 1.34 22.33 -11.05
C ASN A 150 0.62 21.82 -12.31
N VAL A 151 1.22 20.81 -12.93
CA VAL A 151 0.63 20.05 -14.04
C VAL A 151 0.42 18.60 -13.59
N ILE A 152 -0.46 17.88 -14.29
CA ILE A 152 -0.68 16.46 -14.05
C ILE A 152 -0.99 15.76 -15.37
N LYS A 153 -0.39 14.59 -15.59
CA LYS A 153 -0.74 13.76 -16.75
C LYS A 153 -2.13 13.18 -16.59
N LYS A 154 -2.77 12.95 -17.72
CA LYS A 154 -4.08 12.28 -17.79
C LYS A 154 -3.99 10.85 -17.28
N ASP A 155 -2.96 10.10 -17.69
CA ASP A 155 -2.69 8.74 -17.25
C ASP A 155 -1.56 8.74 -16.22
N LEU A 156 -1.85 8.21 -15.04
CA LEU A 156 -0.91 8.05 -13.93
C LEU A 156 -0.57 6.58 -13.66
N SER A 157 -1.05 5.65 -14.51
CA SER A 157 -0.84 4.23 -14.31
C SER A 157 0.65 3.87 -14.36
N PHE A 158 1.07 3.00 -13.45
CA PHE A 158 2.46 2.56 -13.34
C PHE A 158 2.55 1.18 -12.71
N TRP A 159 3.73 0.60 -12.74
CA TRP A 159 3.97 -0.72 -12.19
C TRP A 159 5.22 -0.80 -11.32
N GLU A 160 5.25 -1.78 -10.47
CA GLU A 160 6.39 -2.12 -9.61
C GLU A 160 6.71 -3.61 -9.66
N ILE A 161 8.00 -3.94 -9.58
CA ILE A 161 8.45 -5.26 -9.13
C ILE A 161 8.80 -5.17 -7.66
N TYR A 162 8.63 -6.29 -6.93
CA TYR A 162 8.92 -6.25 -5.51
C TYR A 162 9.48 -7.57 -4.97
N GLY A 163 10.17 -7.44 -3.87
CA GLY A 163 10.57 -8.52 -2.99
C GLY A 163 10.28 -8.16 -1.55
N LYS A 164 9.66 -9.10 -0.81
CA LYS A 164 9.38 -8.97 0.61
C LYS A 164 9.93 -10.17 1.36
N ALA A 165 10.33 -9.96 2.59
CA ALA A 165 10.76 -11.00 3.51
C ALA A 165 10.12 -10.77 4.88
N THR A 166 9.59 -11.83 5.49
CA THR A 166 9.07 -11.78 6.86
C THR A 166 9.67 -12.93 7.65
N TYR A 167 10.18 -12.62 8.83
CA TYR A 167 10.72 -13.60 9.76
C TYR A 167 9.87 -13.64 11.03
N THR A 168 9.27 -14.80 11.31
CA THR A 168 8.50 -15.04 12.53
C THR A 168 9.43 -15.58 13.61
N LEU A 169 9.81 -14.72 14.57
CA LEU A 169 10.68 -15.10 15.66
C LEU A 169 10.00 -16.13 16.58
N ASN A 170 8.76 -15.83 16.98
CA ASN A 170 7.89 -16.67 17.81
C ASN A 170 6.41 -16.30 17.55
N ASP A 171 5.49 -16.89 18.31
CA ASP A 171 4.04 -16.68 18.16
C ASP A 171 3.59 -15.22 18.40
N GLN A 172 4.43 -14.41 19.00
CA GLN A 172 4.10 -13.02 19.35
C GLN A 172 4.82 -12.02 18.46
N PHE A 173 6.05 -12.29 18.03
CA PHE A 173 6.90 -11.31 17.37
C PHE A 173 7.31 -11.72 15.97
N SER A 174 7.04 -10.85 15.00
CA SER A 174 7.54 -10.95 13.63
C SER A 174 8.09 -9.60 13.17
N PHE A 175 9.03 -9.65 12.25
CA PHE A 175 9.58 -8.49 11.58
C PHE A 175 9.84 -8.80 10.11
N GLY A 176 9.89 -7.78 9.29
CA GLY A 176 10.07 -7.95 7.86
C GLY A 176 10.74 -6.77 7.21
N GLY A 177 10.96 -6.91 5.93
CA GLY A 177 11.45 -5.87 5.07
C GLY A 177 10.96 -6.06 3.65
N SER A 178 10.91 -4.98 2.90
CA SER A 178 10.47 -5.00 1.51
C SER A 178 11.26 -4.03 0.65
N VAL A 179 11.36 -4.37 -0.63
CA VAL A 179 11.86 -3.50 -1.68
C VAL A 179 10.88 -3.50 -2.82
N PHE A 180 10.60 -2.30 -3.36
CA PHE A 180 9.80 -2.09 -4.56
C PHE A 180 10.59 -1.21 -5.53
N TYR A 181 10.48 -1.48 -6.81
CA TYR A 181 11.09 -0.68 -7.86
C TYR A 181 10.09 -0.41 -8.98
N SER A 182 9.98 0.86 -9.36
CA SER A 182 9.27 1.31 -10.55
C SER A 182 10.21 2.13 -11.44
N PRO A 183 10.20 1.92 -12.76
CA PRO A 183 10.96 2.78 -13.67
C PRO A 183 10.30 4.13 -13.92
N SER A 184 9.02 4.30 -13.56
CA SER A 184 8.26 5.54 -13.77
C SER A 184 7.09 5.63 -12.80
N VAL A 185 7.35 6.12 -11.58
CA VAL A 185 6.32 6.32 -10.54
C VAL A 185 5.24 7.28 -11.06
N LEU A 186 3.97 6.87 -10.95
CA LEU A 186 2.82 7.65 -11.41
C LEU A 186 2.98 8.15 -12.86
N ASN A 187 3.62 7.35 -13.73
CA ASN A 187 3.90 7.72 -15.13
C ASN A 187 4.63 9.08 -15.28
N SER A 188 5.35 9.48 -14.27
CA SER A 188 6.02 10.79 -14.23
C SER A 188 7.35 10.82 -14.98
N GLY A 189 7.89 9.66 -15.35
CA GLY A 189 9.26 9.51 -15.87
C GLY A 189 10.31 9.36 -14.76
N ALA A 190 9.99 9.68 -13.51
CA ALA A 190 10.89 9.46 -12.38
C ALA A 190 10.87 7.99 -11.97
N ASP A 191 12.02 7.34 -11.92
CA ASP A 191 12.16 6.04 -11.28
C ASP A 191 11.97 6.15 -9.77
N GLY A 192 11.62 5.04 -9.14
CA GLY A 192 11.45 5.00 -7.69
C GLY A 192 11.87 3.67 -7.11
N THR A 193 12.66 3.71 -6.03
CA THR A 193 12.97 2.54 -5.20
C THR A 193 12.47 2.79 -3.79
N TYR A 194 11.56 1.96 -3.32
CA TYR A 194 11.04 2.03 -1.95
C TYR A 194 11.60 0.88 -1.13
N LEU A 195 12.22 1.20 0.01
CA LEU A 195 12.70 0.25 1.00
C LEU A 195 11.92 0.43 2.28
N ALA A 196 11.43 -0.65 2.87
CA ALA A 196 10.72 -0.57 4.15
C ALA A 196 11.11 -1.70 5.10
N GLY A 197 10.98 -1.40 6.39
CA GLY A 197 11.07 -2.34 7.50
C GLY A 197 9.80 -2.31 8.33
N THR A 198 9.37 -3.47 8.81
CA THR A 198 8.15 -3.65 9.62
C THR A 198 8.43 -4.48 10.86
N ALA A 199 7.70 -4.20 11.93
CA ALA A 199 7.68 -5.02 13.13
C ALA A 199 6.25 -5.16 13.66
N LYS A 200 5.89 -6.36 14.11
CA LYS A 200 4.58 -6.67 14.69
C LYS A 200 4.74 -7.45 15.98
N TYR A 201 3.98 -7.06 17.00
CA TYR A 201 3.89 -7.77 18.27
C TYR A 201 2.42 -8.11 18.58
N VAL A 202 2.12 -9.41 18.58
CA VAL A 202 0.80 -9.94 18.97
C VAL A 202 0.78 -10.04 20.50
N LEU A 203 -0.18 -9.38 21.12
CA LEU A 203 -0.31 -9.41 22.56
C LEU A 203 -0.94 -10.71 23.04
N PRO A 204 -0.38 -11.34 24.09
CA PRO A 204 -0.83 -12.67 24.54
C PRO A 204 -2.19 -12.62 25.23
N THR A 205 -2.63 -11.46 25.68
CA THR A 205 -3.89 -11.28 26.39
C THR A 205 -5.04 -11.20 25.40
N VAL A 206 -5.98 -12.12 25.51
CA VAL A 206 -7.24 -12.07 24.75
C VAL A 206 -8.24 -11.22 25.52
N LEU A 207 -8.78 -10.21 24.86
CA LEU A 207 -9.83 -9.35 25.41
C LEU A 207 -11.18 -10.11 25.50
N PRO A 208 -12.17 -9.61 26.25
CA PRO A 208 -13.49 -10.20 26.31
C PRO A 208 -14.07 -10.52 24.92
N ASN A 209 -14.89 -11.55 24.82
CA ASN A 209 -15.49 -12.04 23.56
C ASN A 209 -14.50 -12.62 22.53
N GLY A 210 -13.28 -12.97 22.95
CA GLY A 210 -12.30 -13.59 22.07
C GLY A 210 -11.63 -12.60 21.11
N ILE A 211 -11.61 -11.31 21.44
CA ILE A 211 -10.94 -10.29 20.64
C ILE A 211 -9.43 -10.40 20.86
N GLY A 212 -8.69 -10.70 19.80
CA GLY A 212 -7.23 -10.60 19.75
C GLY A 212 -6.80 -9.17 19.45
N TRP A 213 -5.52 -8.84 19.71
CA TRP A 213 -4.98 -7.55 19.36
C TRP A 213 -3.46 -7.59 19.17
N PHE A 214 -2.96 -6.67 18.36
CA PHE A 214 -1.53 -6.52 18.12
C PHE A 214 -1.17 -5.05 17.95
N VAL A 215 0.11 -4.76 18.11
CA VAL A 215 0.72 -3.48 17.72
C VAL A 215 1.68 -3.74 16.57
N SER A 216 1.78 -2.78 15.65
CA SER A 216 2.76 -2.83 14.59
C SER A 216 3.26 -1.45 14.22
N ALA A 217 4.45 -1.40 13.65
CA ALA A 217 5.08 -0.18 13.18
C ALA A 217 5.86 -0.46 11.91
N ASP A 218 5.86 0.51 11.02
CA ASP A 218 6.57 0.48 9.76
C ASP A 218 7.39 1.75 9.58
N VAL A 219 8.53 1.62 8.92
CA VAL A 219 9.33 2.74 8.44
C VAL A 219 9.81 2.42 7.03
N GLY A 220 9.64 3.38 6.13
CA GLY A 220 10.07 3.23 4.75
C GLY A 220 10.76 4.47 4.23
N HIS A 221 11.63 4.30 3.24
CA HIS A 221 12.24 5.39 2.51
C HIS A 221 12.03 5.22 1.01
N TRP A 222 11.53 6.26 0.37
CA TRP A 222 11.33 6.28 -1.07
C TRP A 222 12.41 7.12 -1.75
N PHE A 223 13.32 6.46 -2.45
CA PHE A 223 14.29 7.08 -3.33
C PHE A 223 13.60 7.38 -4.65
N LEU A 224 13.54 8.65 -5.01
CA LEU A 224 12.84 9.13 -6.20
C LEU A 224 13.82 9.80 -7.16
N GLY A 225 13.63 9.56 -8.44
CA GLY A 225 14.42 10.14 -9.52
C GLY A 225 13.88 11.47 -10.03
N THR A 226 14.23 11.78 -11.27
CA THR A 226 13.81 13.01 -11.97
C THR A 226 12.71 12.69 -12.97
N THR A 227 11.66 13.51 -12.99
CA THR A 227 10.54 13.37 -13.92
C THR A 227 10.97 13.63 -15.36
N ASP A 228 10.09 13.35 -16.30
CA ASP A 228 10.26 13.80 -17.68
C ASP A 228 9.95 15.31 -17.86
N SER A 229 10.16 15.81 -19.07
CA SER A 229 9.99 17.23 -19.39
C SER A 229 8.55 17.75 -19.31
N PHE A 230 7.55 16.87 -19.25
CA PHE A 230 6.16 17.27 -19.04
C PHE A 230 5.99 18.01 -17.70
N TYR A 231 6.70 17.56 -16.66
CA TYR A 231 6.72 18.19 -15.34
C TYR A 231 7.82 19.26 -15.19
N GLY A 232 8.50 19.61 -16.30
CA GLY A 232 9.57 20.59 -16.29
C GLY A 232 9.11 21.98 -15.89
N ILE A 233 9.95 22.68 -15.15
CA ILE A 233 9.78 24.09 -14.76
C ILE A 233 10.98 24.90 -15.26
N PRO A 234 10.95 26.25 -15.28
CA PRO A 234 12.07 27.05 -15.79
C PRO A 234 13.43 26.70 -15.17
N ALA A 235 13.48 26.33 -13.90
CA ALA A 235 14.72 25.92 -13.22
C ALA A 235 15.16 24.49 -13.60
N PHE A 236 14.22 23.63 -14.03
CA PHE A 236 14.44 22.23 -14.40
C PHE A 236 13.65 21.88 -15.66
N PRO A 237 14.04 22.38 -16.85
CA PRO A 237 13.23 22.25 -18.06
C PRO A 237 13.13 20.81 -18.58
N GLY A 238 14.04 19.95 -18.20
CA GLY A 238 14.04 18.53 -18.55
C GLY A 238 13.22 17.63 -17.59
N GLY A 239 12.69 18.19 -16.51
CA GLY A 239 11.95 17.49 -15.46
C GLY A 239 12.41 17.87 -14.07
N ILE A 240 11.54 17.78 -13.08
CA ILE A 240 11.87 18.09 -11.67
C ILE A 240 12.46 16.88 -10.96
N PRO A 241 13.55 17.03 -10.18
CA PRO A 241 14.03 15.96 -9.31
C PRO A 241 13.11 15.85 -8.09
N PHE A 242 12.30 14.79 -8.01
CA PHE A 242 11.46 14.57 -6.84
C PHE A 242 12.29 14.43 -5.58
N LYS A 243 11.77 14.97 -4.49
CA LYS A 243 12.40 14.81 -3.17
C LYS A 243 12.18 13.39 -2.66
N SER A 244 13.27 12.64 -2.46
CA SER A 244 13.22 11.39 -1.69
C SER A 244 12.82 11.67 -0.24
N TYR A 245 12.02 10.78 0.36
CA TYR A 245 11.50 11.00 1.70
C TYR A 245 11.33 9.71 2.49
N THR A 246 11.23 9.86 3.81
CA THR A 246 10.94 8.80 4.76
C THR A 246 9.51 8.94 5.25
N ASN A 247 8.80 7.82 5.32
CA ASN A 247 7.52 7.73 6.00
C ASN A 247 7.59 6.70 7.13
N TRP A 248 6.72 6.86 8.11
CA TRP A 248 6.56 5.90 9.21
C TRP A 248 5.12 5.85 9.66
N ASP A 249 4.77 4.72 10.24
CA ASP A 249 3.49 4.56 10.89
C ASP A 249 3.59 3.65 12.12
N VAL A 250 2.62 3.79 13.02
CA VAL A 250 2.46 2.93 14.19
C VAL A 250 0.97 2.80 14.50
N GLY A 251 0.54 1.57 14.81
CA GLY A 251 -0.86 1.31 15.04
C GLY A 251 -1.13 0.18 16.02
N VAL A 252 -2.39 0.15 16.48
CA VAL A 252 -2.97 -0.96 17.23
C VAL A 252 -4.15 -1.51 16.45
N ALA A 253 -4.21 -2.83 16.33
CA ALA A 253 -5.30 -3.51 15.65
C ALA A 253 -6.00 -4.51 16.57
N PHE A 254 -7.31 -4.60 16.43
CA PHE A 254 -8.20 -5.51 17.14
C PHE A 254 -8.80 -6.49 16.14
N THR A 255 -8.65 -7.78 16.42
CA THR A 255 -9.14 -8.85 15.56
C THR A 255 -10.28 -9.61 16.19
N TRP A 256 -11.35 -9.82 15.45
CA TRP A 256 -12.48 -10.63 15.89
C TRP A 256 -13.03 -11.45 14.71
N LYS A 257 -12.84 -12.76 14.79
CA LYS A 257 -13.15 -13.67 13.66
C LYS A 257 -12.41 -13.22 12.39
N GLN A 258 -13.14 -12.81 11.36
CA GLN A 258 -12.63 -12.35 10.08
C GLN A 258 -12.47 -10.80 10.00
N PHE A 259 -12.86 -10.10 11.07
CA PHE A 259 -12.81 -8.64 11.10
C PHE A 259 -11.55 -8.14 11.80
N THR A 260 -10.99 -7.06 11.27
CA THR A 260 -9.89 -6.31 11.90
C THR A 260 -10.25 -4.83 11.94
N LEU A 261 -10.16 -4.23 13.12
CA LEU A 261 -10.18 -2.77 13.30
C LEU A 261 -8.76 -2.31 13.57
N ASP A 262 -8.16 -1.56 12.65
CA ASP A 262 -6.82 -0.97 12.79
C ASP A 262 -6.94 0.54 13.02
N LEU A 263 -6.26 1.02 14.04
CA LEU A 263 -6.15 2.44 14.41
C LEU A 263 -4.68 2.84 14.33
N ARG A 264 -4.33 3.68 13.35
CA ARG A 264 -2.93 3.90 12.96
C ARG A 264 -2.62 5.38 12.76
N TYR A 265 -1.46 5.79 13.25
CA TYR A 265 -0.86 7.08 12.98
C TYR A 265 0.16 6.95 11.85
N PHE A 266 0.10 7.85 10.87
CA PHE A 266 1.04 7.97 9.76
C PHE A 266 1.69 9.33 9.76
N ASP A 267 2.95 9.39 9.27
CA ASP A 267 3.64 10.65 9.05
C ASP A 267 4.78 10.51 8.03
N THR A 268 5.31 11.63 7.57
CA THR A 268 6.47 11.70 6.66
C THR A 268 7.40 12.86 7.03
N ASP A 269 8.64 12.82 6.54
CA ASP A 269 9.59 13.94 6.61
C ASP A 269 9.50 14.89 5.40
N LEU A 270 8.54 14.67 4.49
CA LEU A 270 8.35 15.51 3.31
C LEU A 270 7.68 16.82 3.69
N ASN A 271 8.33 17.95 3.42
CA ASN A 271 7.72 19.25 3.67
C ASN A 271 6.55 19.51 2.69
N LYS A 272 5.66 20.43 3.08
CA LYS A 272 4.42 20.69 2.32
C LYS A 272 4.66 21.18 0.89
N GLY A 273 5.76 21.90 0.64
CA GLY A 273 6.08 22.39 -0.70
C GLY A 273 6.54 21.27 -1.62
N ASP A 274 7.46 20.41 -1.17
CA ASP A 274 7.91 19.23 -1.93
C ASP A 274 6.77 18.21 -2.06
N CYS A 275 5.91 18.08 -1.05
CA CYS A 275 4.67 17.30 -1.13
C CYS A 275 3.77 17.78 -2.28
N ASN A 276 3.56 19.10 -2.40
CA ASN A 276 2.75 19.66 -3.49
C ASN A 276 3.39 19.39 -4.87
N ALA A 277 4.71 19.49 -4.99
CA ALA A 277 5.42 19.18 -6.22
C ALA A 277 5.28 17.70 -6.63
N PHE A 278 5.27 16.80 -5.65
CA PHE A 278 5.14 15.36 -5.90
C PHE A 278 3.70 14.94 -6.20
N THR A 279 2.74 15.43 -5.42
CA THR A 279 1.33 14.98 -5.50
C THR A 279 0.48 15.76 -6.47
N SER A 280 0.91 16.96 -6.86
CA SER A 280 0.09 17.93 -7.61
C SER A 280 -1.29 18.14 -6.97
N ASP A 281 -1.34 18.22 -5.64
CA ASP A 281 -2.58 18.33 -4.85
C ASP A 281 -3.50 19.43 -5.36
N HIS A 282 -4.60 19.04 -6.00
CA HIS A 282 -5.57 19.97 -6.60
C HIS A 282 -6.39 20.75 -5.58
N THR A 283 -6.29 20.43 -4.30
CA THR A 283 -6.98 21.10 -3.20
C THR A 283 -6.09 22.07 -2.44
N ALA A 284 -4.77 22.04 -2.72
CA ALA A 284 -3.80 22.92 -2.09
C ALA A 284 -4.05 24.39 -2.48
N SER A 285 -4.18 25.28 -1.50
CA SER A 285 -4.45 26.70 -1.72
C SER A 285 -3.64 27.62 -0.81
N GLY A 286 -2.94 27.08 0.19
CA GLY A 286 -2.16 27.84 1.17
C GLY A 286 -0.69 27.95 0.80
N PHE A 287 -0.04 29.05 1.17
CA PHE A 287 1.41 29.17 1.09
C PHE A 287 2.10 28.38 2.20
N SER A 288 3.24 27.80 1.85
CA SER A 288 4.08 27.01 2.74
C SER A 288 5.56 27.17 2.35
N ASN A 289 6.26 26.07 2.06
CA ASN A 289 7.67 26.10 1.75
C ASN A 289 7.92 26.37 0.26
N VAL A 290 8.62 27.44 -0.07
CA VAL A 290 9.24 27.59 -1.38
C VAL A 290 10.44 26.66 -1.45
N THR A 291 10.45 25.76 -2.43
CA THR A 291 11.55 24.85 -2.69
C THR A 291 12.02 24.98 -4.14
N SER A 292 13.16 24.40 -4.49
CA SER A 292 13.67 24.45 -5.86
C SER A 292 12.73 23.82 -6.88
N ILE A 293 11.92 22.84 -6.46
CA ILE A 293 10.94 22.12 -7.29
C ILE A 293 9.50 22.63 -7.11
N ASN A 294 9.26 23.52 -6.15
CA ASN A 294 7.98 24.20 -5.90
C ASN A 294 8.19 25.71 -5.70
N PRO A 295 8.52 26.46 -6.75
CA PRO A 295 8.82 27.89 -6.65
C PRO A 295 7.59 28.73 -6.31
N THR A 296 6.37 28.23 -6.50
CA THR A 296 5.13 28.92 -6.14
C THR A 296 4.90 29.00 -4.64
N GLY A 297 5.53 28.09 -3.87
CA GLY A 297 5.37 27.99 -2.43
C GLY A 297 4.00 27.46 -1.97
N VAL A 298 3.13 27.02 -2.88
CA VAL A 298 1.87 26.38 -2.52
C VAL A 298 2.17 25.04 -1.83
N GLY A 299 1.57 24.82 -0.65
CA GLY A 299 1.83 23.63 0.15
C GLY A 299 0.67 22.66 0.17
N SER A 300 0.96 21.37 0.05
CA SER A 300 0.00 20.29 0.22
C SER A 300 0.01 19.74 1.65
N ASN A 301 -1.16 19.35 2.14
CA ASN A 301 -1.32 18.61 3.40
C ASN A 301 -1.45 17.09 3.18
N TRP A 302 -1.30 16.61 1.95
CA TRP A 302 -1.46 15.18 1.63
C TRP A 302 -0.35 14.31 2.21
N CYS A 303 0.83 14.90 2.46
CA CYS A 303 1.97 14.23 3.08
C CYS A 303 2.15 14.77 4.50
N GLY A 304 1.94 14.00 5.49
CA GLY A 304 2.15 14.43 6.86
C GLY A 304 1.27 13.69 7.85
N ALA A 305 1.32 14.16 9.08
CA ALA A 305 0.67 13.52 10.20
C ALA A 305 -0.83 13.30 9.97
N THR A 306 -1.28 12.05 10.03
CA THR A 306 -2.69 11.69 9.94
C THR A 306 -3.01 10.48 10.81
N PHE A 307 -4.26 10.42 11.29
CA PHE A 307 -4.80 9.29 12.04
C PHE A 307 -5.85 8.59 11.20
N ILE A 308 -5.68 7.28 10.99
CA ILE A 308 -6.56 6.49 10.13
C ILE A 308 -7.18 5.36 10.95
N ALA A 309 -8.49 5.23 10.83
CA ALA A 309 -9.24 4.06 11.28
C ALA A 309 -9.63 3.24 10.06
N LYS A 310 -9.27 1.94 10.06
CA LYS A 310 -9.63 0.98 9.00
C LYS A 310 -10.35 -0.22 9.60
N LEU A 311 -11.53 -0.53 9.10
CA LEU A 311 -12.26 -1.75 9.37
C LEU A 311 -12.18 -2.65 8.14
N SER A 312 -11.61 -3.83 8.28
CA SER A 312 -11.51 -4.82 7.19
C SER A 312 -12.20 -6.13 7.55
N VAL A 313 -12.55 -6.87 6.50
CA VAL A 313 -12.96 -8.27 6.54
C VAL A 313 -12.13 -9.05 5.54
N ASP A 314 -11.51 -10.14 6.01
CA ASP A 314 -10.66 -11.00 5.19
C ASP A 314 -11.18 -12.44 5.26
N LEU A 315 -11.41 -13.03 4.10
CA LEU A 315 -12.02 -14.34 3.93
C LEU A 315 -11.14 -15.23 3.06
N THR A 316 -11.15 -16.51 3.39
CA THR A 316 -10.51 -17.54 2.57
C THR A 316 -11.51 -18.65 2.25
N LYS A 317 -11.10 -19.60 1.41
CA LYS A 317 -11.88 -20.80 1.11
C LYS A 317 -12.41 -21.50 2.38
N ASP A 318 -11.62 -21.50 3.47
CA ASP A 318 -12.02 -22.20 4.71
C ASP A 318 -13.14 -21.48 5.47
N ASN A 319 -13.34 -20.19 5.23
CA ASN A 319 -14.45 -19.42 5.77
C ASN A 319 -15.78 -19.62 5.01
N LEU A 320 -15.72 -20.28 3.85
CA LEU A 320 -16.89 -20.55 2.99
C LEU A 320 -17.53 -21.93 3.25
N LYS A 321 -16.94 -22.75 4.13
CA LYS A 321 -17.44 -24.05 4.58
C LYS A 321 -18.26 -23.84 5.87
#